data_8353509a507d9e5ae3d1c6fb7362cbf0
#
_entry.id   8353509a507d9e5ae3d1c6fb7362cbf0
#
_cell.length_a   1.000
_cell.length_b   1.000
_cell.length_c   1.000
_cell.angle_alpha   90.00
_cell.angle_beta   90.00
_cell.angle_gamma   90.00
#
_symmetry.space_group_name_H-M   'P 1'
#
loop_
_entity.id
_entity.type
_entity.pdbx_description
1 polymer ?
#
loop_
_entity_poly.entity_id
_entity_poly.type
_entity_poly.pdbx_seq_one_letter_code
_entity_poly.pdbx_strand_id
1 'polypeptide(L)'
;KEFDLSEYIHALEDFKVNQTDTIIKHWGSIDNFDMFIQKIKDDEENVAKLAIQHFGSIEKYTEEMKYNLEHFSEIMDKEWNEDAEKIAAQSDLLYGKLTANLACDVSSPKIQEIVYEILEFIKKQSSSVTLDKPLIDILIDSYSNDYVKNITDKKYGDGASDYIVKAFRYYSENNTPSKK
;
A
#
# COMPACT_ATOMS: atom_id res chain seq x y z
N LYS A 1 20.14 -14.16 -16.42
CA LYS A 1 18.86 -14.35 -15.72
C LYS A 1 17.86 -13.37 -16.31
N GLU A 2 16.78 -13.88 -16.86
CA GLU A 2 15.80 -13.06 -17.62
C GLU A 2 15.05 -12.05 -16.72
N PHE A 3 14.80 -12.41 -15.47
CA PHE A 3 14.11 -11.59 -14.48
C PHE A 3 15.06 -11.25 -13.32
N ASP A 4 16.01 -10.36 -13.57
CA ASP A 4 17.08 -10.01 -12.64
C ASP A 4 16.91 -8.58 -12.12
N LEU A 5 16.56 -8.46 -10.83
CA LEU A 5 16.45 -7.20 -10.10
C LEU A 5 17.66 -6.90 -9.22
N SER A 6 18.78 -7.63 -9.40
CA SER A 6 19.97 -7.49 -8.54
C SER A 6 20.47 -6.05 -8.44
N GLU A 7 20.45 -5.30 -9.52
CA GLU A 7 20.88 -3.90 -9.54
C GLU A 7 19.97 -3.00 -8.72
N TYR A 8 18.67 -3.20 -8.81
CA TYR A 8 17.71 -2.49 -7.98
C TYR A 8 17.83 -2.87 -6.50
N ILE A 9 17.94 -4.17 -6.21
CA ILE A 9 18.14 -4.67 -4.83
C ILE A 9 19.42 -4.07 -4.24
N HIS A 10 20.49 -4.01 -5.01
CA HIS A 10 21.76 -3.40 -4.59
C HIS A 10 21.60 -1.91 -4.28
N ALA A 11 20.85 -1.19 -5.11
CA ALA A 11 20.52 0.23 -4.86
C ALA A 11 19.72 0.42 -3.57
N LEU A 12 18.80 -0.48 -3.24
CA LEU A 12 18.07 -0.47 -1.97
C LEU A 12 18.98 -0.72 -0.76
N GLU A 13 19.93 -1.66 -0.86
CA GLU A 13 20.91 -1.91 0.20
C GLU A 13 21.85 -0.71 0.42
N ASP A 14 22.30 -0.07 -0.65
CA ASP A 14 23.09 1.16 -0.56
C ASP A 14 22.28 2.30 0.07
N PHE A 15 21.05 2.47 -0.32
CA PHE A 15 20.12 3.44 0.28
C PHE A 15 19.96 3.20 1.79
N LYS A 16 19.82 1.95 2.20
CA LYS A 16 19.73 1.56 3.62
C LYS A 16 20.94 2.04 4.42
N VAL A 17 22.15 1.83 3.89
CA VAL A 17 23.39 2.22 4.56
C VAL A 17 23.55 3.75 4.61
N ASN A 18 23.23 4.43 3.52
CA ASN A 18 23.50 5.87 3.36
C ASN A 18 22.40 6.77 3.91
N GLN A 19 21.17 6.27 4.05
CA GLN A 19 19.98 7.04 4.41
C GLN A 19 19.22 6.43 5.60
N THR A 20 19.95 5.95 6.59
CA THR A 20 19.39 5.26 7.78
C THR A 20 18.32 6.09 8.48
N ASP A 21 18.56 7.38 8.72
CA ASP A 21 17.61 8.27 9.40
C ASP A 21 16.32 8.46 8.58
N THR A 22 16.44 8.57 7.25
CA THR A 22 15.31 8.64 6.33
C THR A 22 14.47 7.36 6.38
N ILE A 23 15.12 6.22 6.44
CA ILE A 23 14.45 4.92 6.55
C ILE A 23 13.68 4.79 7.86
N ILE A 24 14.28 5.14 8.99
CA ILE A 24 13.61 5.13 10.28
C ILE A 24 12.40 6.05 10.29
N LYS A 25 12.52 7.24 9.69
CA LYS A 25 11.44 8.22 9.58
C LYS A 25 10.24 7.68 8.78
N HIS A 26 10.48 7.01 7.65
CA HIS A 26 9.42 6.64 6.70
C HIS A 26 8.97 5.17 6.81
N TRP A 27 9.82 4.25 7.24
CA TRP A 27 9.50 2.83 7.45
C TRP A 27 9.38 2.43 8.93
N GLY A 28 9.73 3.32 9.84
CA GLY A 28 9.66 3.11 11.28
C GLY A 28 10.88 2.41 11.88
N SER A 29 11.57 1.55 11.13
CA SER A 29 12.80 0.86 11.56
C SER A 29 13.58 0.33 10.36
N ILE A 30 14.86 0.03 10.58
CA ILE A 30 15.70 -0.67 9.60
C ILE A 30 15.17 -2.08 9.34
N ASP A 31 14.69 -2.79 10.35
CA ASP A 31 14.13 -4.13 10.21
C ASP A 31 12.92 -4.14 9.26
N ASN A 32 12.07 -3.14 9.31
CA ASN A 32 10.95 -2.98 8.39
C ASN A 32 11.42 -2.79 6.94
N PHE A 33 12.48 -2.04 6.74
CA PHE A 33 13.07 -1.85 5.41
C PHE A 33 13.74 -3.15 4.90
N ASP A 34 14.42 -3.88 5.77
CA ASP A 34 14.97 -5.19 5.44
C ASP A 34 13.88 -6.19 5.03
N MET A 35 12.73 -6.18 5.71
CA MET A 35 11.56 -6.98 5.32
C MET A 35 11.04 -6.59 3.93
N PHE A 36 11.04 -5.31 3.59
CA PHE A 36 10.66 -4.82 2.27
C PHE A 36 11.62 -5.34 1.19
N ILE A 37 12.93 -5.24 1.42
CA ILE A 37 13.95 -5.80 0.50
C ILE A 37 13.79 -7.31 0.34
N GLN A 38 13.57 -8.03 1.45
CA GLN A 38 13.40 -9.47 1.43
C GLN A 38 12.18 -9.91 0.62
N LYS A 39 11.08 -9.17 0.71
CA LYS A 39 9.89 -9.41 -0.12
C LYS A 39 10.19 -9.30 -1.62
N ILE A 40 10.96 -8.30 -2.03
CA ILE A 40 11.37 -8.15 -3.43
C ILE A 40 12.22 -9.35 -3.86
N LYS A 41 13.13 -9.81 -3.01
CA LYS A 41 13.97 -10.98 -3.28
C LYS A 41 13.14 -12.27 -3.41
N ASP A 42 12.18 -12.45 -2.52
CA ASP A 42 11.36 -13.66 -2.49
C ASP A 42 10.37 -13.74 -3.67
N ASP A 43 9.97 -12.62 -4.22
CA ASP A 43 9.01 -12.51 -5.32
C ASP A 43 9.62 -11.83 -6.57
N GLU A 44 10.92 -11.94 -6.74
CA GLU A 44 11.72 -11.25 -7.77
C GLU A 44 11.13 -11.42 -9.18
N GLU A 45 10.70 -12.62 -9.53
CA GLU A 45 10.14 -12.89 -10.87
C GLU A 45 8.86 -12.12 -11.13
N ASN A 46 7.92 -12.09 -10.17
CA ASN A 46 6.67 -11.35 -10.33
C ASN A 46 6.90 -9.85 -10.33
N VAL A 47 7.77 -9.35 -9.47
CA VAL A 47 8.15 -7.93 -9.44
C VAL A 47 8.78 -7.52 -10.78
N ALA A 48 9.68 -8.34 -11.31
CA ALA A 48 10.32 -8.10 -12.61
C ALA A 48 9.31 -8.11 -13.77
N LYS A 49 8.36 -9.03 -13.78
CA LYS A 49 7.28 -9.07 -14.78
C LYS A 49 6.41 -7.82 -14.74
N LEU A 50 6.04 -7.35 -13.55
CA LEU A 50 5.29 -6.10 -13.38
C LEU A 50 6.12 -4.89 -13.81
N ALA A 51 7.41 -4.87 -13.49
CA ALA A 51 8.33 -3.82 -13.93
C ALA A 51 8.39 -3.73 -15.47
N ILE A 52 8.52 -4.85 -16.16
CA ILE A 52 8.51 -4.90 -17.63
C ILE A 52 7.16 -4.42 -18.18
N GLN A 53 6.06 -4.86 -17.58
CA GLN A 53 4.72 -4.47 -18.01
C GLN A 53 4.49 -2.95 -17.92
N HIS A 54 4.92 -2.32 -16.82
CA HIS A 54 4.65 -0.90 -16.56
C HIS A 54 5.72 0.05 -17.11
N PHE A 55 6.96 -0.38 -17.20
CA PHE A 55 8.11 0.46 -17.61
C PHE A 55 8.72 0.06 -18.93
N GLY A 56 8.35 -1.09 -19.47
CA GLY A 56 8.85 -1.61 -20.76
C GLY A 56 10.10 -2.47 -20.63
N SER A 57 10.94 -2.29 -19.61
CA SER A 57 12.13 -3.12 -19.34
C SER A 57 12.55 -3.02 -17.88
N ILE A 58 13.35 -3.99 -17.43
CA ILE A 58 13.97 -3.98 -16.09
C ILE A 58 14.94 -2.82 -15.94
N GLU A 59 15.69 -2.50 -17.00
CA GLU A 59 16.65 -1.39 -17.00
C GLU A 59 15.94 -0.05 -16.76
N LYS A 60 14.85 0.22 -17.47
CA LYS A 60 14.05 1.46 -17.29
C LYS A 60 13.44 1.53 -15.90
N TYR A 61 12.91 0.42 -15.41
CA TYR A 61 12.40 0.33 -14.04
C TYR A 61 13.48 0.64 -13.02
N THR A 62 14.65 0.03 -13.16
CA THR A 62 15.80 0.20 -12.25
C THR A 62 16.28 1.65 -12.25
N GLU A 63 16.40 2.28 -13.42
CA GLU A 63 16.78 3.69 -13.55
C GLU A 63 15.77 4.61 -12.85
N GLU A 64 14.48 4.38 -13.06
CA GLU A 64 13.42 5.15 -12.41
C GLU A 64 13.42 4.99 -10.88
N MET A 65 13.60 3.75 -10.40
CA MET A 65 13.67 3.48 -8.97
C MET A 65 14.92 4.06 -8.31
N LYS A 66 16.07 4.02 -8.98
CA LYS A 66 17.29 4.69 -8.52
C LYS A 66 17.10 6.20 -8.42
N TYR A 67 16.48 6.82 -9.42
CA TYR A 67 16.15 8.24 -9.39
C TYR A 67 15.25 8.56 -8.19
N ASN A 68 14.23 7.77 -7.96
CA ASN A 68 13.32 7.95 -6.82
C ASN A 68 14.03 7.81 -5.47
N LEU A 69 14.99 6.89 -5.34
CA LEU A 69 15.80 6.73 -4.13
C LEU A 69 16.73 7.93 -3.90
N GLU A 70 17.38 8.42 -4.94
CA GLU A 70 18.26 9.61 -4.85
C GLU A 70 17.51 10.87 -4.43
N HIS A 71 16.25 10.99 -4.87
CA HIS A 71 15.39 12.15 -4.62
C HIS A 71 14.31 11.87 -3.57
N PHE A 72 14.45 10.77 -2.81
CA PHE A 72 13.40 10.26 -1.93
C PHE A 72 12.93 11.32 -0.93
N SER A 73 13.85 11.96 -0.22
CA SER A 73 13.53 13.02 0.74
C SER A 73 12.84 14.22 0.10
N GLU A 74 13.28 14.64 -1.06
CA GLU A 74 12.65 15.75 -1.81
C GLU A 74 11.23 15.39 -2.26
N ILE A 75 11.03 14.17 -2.79
CA ILE A 75 9.73 13.68 -3.23
C ILE A 75 8.77 13.59 -2.04
N MET A 76 9.22 12.99 -0.94
CA MET A 76 8.40 12.83 0.27
C MET A 76 8.12 14.16 0.95
N ASP A 77 9.07 15.08 1.01
CA ASP A 77 8.88 16.41 1.59
C ASP A 77 7.91 17.27 0.77
N LYS A 78 7.86 17.08 -0.56
CA LYS A 78 6.88 17.75 -1.43
C LYS A 78 5.47 17.16 -1.26
N GLU A 79 5.35 15.88 -0.97
CA GLU A 79 4.08 15.22 -0.69
C GLU A 79 3.54 15.53 0.70
N TRP A 80 4.40 15.94 1.65
CA TRP A 80 4.04 16.43 2.98
C TRP A 80 3.71 17.93 2.97
N ASN A 81 2.80 18.35 2.10
CA ASN A 81 2.19 19.67 2.20
C ASN A 81 0.91 19.58 3.05
N GLU A 82 0.29 20.74 3.33
CA GLU A 82 -0.95 20.81 4.11
C GLU A 82 -2.07 19.91 3.55
N ASP A 83 -2.10 19.68 2.24
CA ASP A 83 -3.08 18.81 1.59
C ASP A 83 -2.83 17.33 1.89
N ALA A 84 -1.57 16.89 1.92
CA ALA A 84 -1.22 15.53 2.32
C ALA A 84 -1.58 15.25 3.78
N GLU A 85 -1.37 16.21 4.68
CA GLU A 85 -1.79 16.09 6.08
C GLU A 85 -3.32 15.98 6.21
N LYS A 86 -4.08 16.78 5.46
CA LYS A 86 -5.55 16.71 5.42
C LYS A 86 -6.04 15.38 4.87
N ILE A 87 -5.43 14.88 3.80
CA ILE A 87 -5.74 13.58 3.21
C ILE A 87 -5.47 12.46 4.20
N ALA A 88 -4.32 12.47 4.87
CA ALA A 88 -3.97 11.49 5.90
C ALA A 88 -4.96 11.52 7.07
N ALA A 89 -5.31 12.71 7.56
CA ALA A 89 -6.28 12.89 8.64
C ALA A 89 -7.68 12.37 8.25
N GLN A 90 -8.12 12.63 7.02
CA GLN A 90 -9.41 12.13 6.52
C GLN A 90 -9.40 10.61 6.38
N SER A 91 -8.32 10.03 5.88
CA SER A 91 -8.14 8.58 5.81
C SER A 91 -8.21 7.94 7.20
N ASP A 92 -7.49 8.50 8.16
CA ASP A 92 -7.49 8.03 9.55
C ASP A 92 -8.88 8.12 10.20
N LEU A 93 -9.62 9.17 9.90
CA LEU A 93 -11.00 9.32 10.39
C LEU A 93 -11.91 8.22 9.85
N LEU A 94 -11.84 7.92 8.55
CA LEU A 94 -12.66 6.90 7.91
C LEU A 94 -12.32 5.48 8.40
N TYR A 95 -11.05 5.13 8.46
CA TYR A 95 -10.62 3.84 8.99
C TYR A 95 -10.87 3.72 10.50
N GLY A 96 -10.75 4.81 11.24
CA GLY A 96 -11.11 4.87 12.65
C GLY A 96 -12.60 4.59 12.88
N LYS A 97 -13.49 5.14 12.05
CA LYS A 97 -14.93 4.83 12.06
C LYS A 97 -15.19 3.36 11.74
N LEU A 98 -14.53 2.82 10.72
CA LEU A 98 -14.69 1.42 10.32
C LEU A 98 -14.30 0.46 11.43
N THR A 99 -13.24 0.76 12.16
CA THR A 99 -12.63 -0.12 13.18
C THR A 99 -13.03 0.24 14.63
N ALA A 100 -13.93 1.20 14.81
CA ALA A 100 -14.33 1.69 16.14
C ALA A 100 -14.93 0.59 17.03
N ASN A 101 -15.61 -0.39 16.43
CA ASN A 101 -16.15 -1.55 17.11
C ASN A 101 -15.95 -2.81 16.26
N LEU A 102 -14.91 -3.57 16.53
CA LEU A 102 -14.55 -4.79 15.79
C LEU A 102 -15.54 -5.95 16.03
N ALA A 103 -16.45 -5.83 16.98
CA ALA A 103 -17.52 -6.79 17.21
C ALA A 103 -18.77 -6.50 16.34
N CYS A 104 -18.82 -5.35 15.68
CA CYS A 104 -19.92 -5.01 14.78
C CYS A 104 -19.91 -5.91 13.55
N ASP A 105 -21.08 -6.37 13.13
CA ASP A 105 -21.23 -7.20 11.93
C ASP A 105 -20.81 -6.38 10.69
N VAL A 106 -19.83 -6.93 9.92
CA VAL A 106 -19.34 -6.29 8.70
C VAL A 106 -20.42 -6.13 7.62
N SER A 107 -21.47 -6.95 7.67
CA SER A 107 -22.61 -6.88 6.74
C SER A 107 -23.60 -5.76 7.07
N SER A 108 -23.46 -5.12 8.23
CA SER A 108 -24.40 -4.07 8.64
C SER A 108 -24.37 -2.88 7.67
N PRO A 109 -25.54 -2.26 7.37
CA PRO A 109 -25.59 -1.12 6.45
C PRO A 109 -24.65 0.01 6.85
N LYS A 110 -24.51 0.27 8.15
CA LYS A 110 -23.60 1.31 8.67
C LYS A 110 -22.15 1.04 8.30
N ILE A 111 -21.70 -0.19 8.47
CA ILE A 111 -20.31 -0.58 8.15
C ILE A 111 -20.09 -0.55 6.63
N GLN A 112 -21.05 -1.02 5.86
CA GLN A 112 -20.94 -1.03 4.39
C GLN A 112 -20.98 0.39 3.79
N GLU A 113 -21.69 1.33 4.42
CA GLU A 113 -21.66 2.74 4.05
C GLU A 113 -20.27 3.36 4.28
N ILE A 114 -19.61 3.02 5.40
CA ILE A 114 -18.24 3.48 5.68
C ILE A 114 -17.26 2.90 4.64
N VAL A 115 -17.39 1.62 4.27
CA VAL A 115 -16.59 1.01 3.20
C VAL A 115 -16.76 1.76 1.88
N TYR A 116 -17.98 2.10 1.51
CA TYR A 116 -18.27 2.90 0.32
C TYR A 116 -17.59 4.28 0.39
N GLU A 117 -17.69 4.98 1.52
CA GLU A 117 -17.02 6.28 1.73
C GLU A 117 -15.50 6.17 1.57
N ILE A 118 -14.88 5.11 2.11
CA ILE A 118 -13.44 4.86 1.96
C ILE A 118 -13.07 4.67 0.49
N LEU A 119 -13.83 3.85 -0.24
CA LEU A 119 -13.57 3.60 -1.67
C LEU A 119 -13.70 4.87 -2.51
N GLU A 120 -14.73 5.66 -2.27
CA GLU A 120 -14.92 6.95 -2.97
C GLU A 120 -13.80 7.94 -2.63
N PHE A 121 -13.38 7.98 -1.36
CA PHE A 121 -12.26 8.82 -0.94
C PHE A 121 -10.95 8.43 -1.66
N ILE A 122 -10.62 7.14 -1.71
CA ILE A 122 -9.41 6.66 -2.38
C ILE A 122 -9.47 6.92 -3.89
N LYS A 123 -10.61 6.69 -4.53
CA LYS A 123 -10.79 7.00 -5.96
C LYS A 123 -10.52 8.46 -6.30
N LYS A 124 -10.94 9.39 -5.45
CA LYS A 124 -10.66 10.82 -5.62
C LYS A 124 -9.17 11.15 -5.55
N GLN A 125 -8.40 10.43 -4.71
CA GLN A 125 -6.95 10.62 -4.58
C GLN A 125 -6.16 9.97 -5.73
N SER A 126 -6.72 8.98 -6.40
CA SER A 126 -6.05 8.12 -7.39
C SER A 126 -6.52 8.38 -8.82
N SER A 127 -6.99 9.57 -9.15
CA SER A 127 -7.69 9.91 -10.40
C SER A 127 -6.90 9.65 -11.70
N SER A 128 -5.60 9.37 -11.62
CA SER A 128 -4.73 9.15 -12.78
C SER A 128 -4.23 7.72 -12.94
N VAL A 129 -4.59 6.79 -12.03
CA VAL A 129 -4.10 5.41 -12.06
C VAL A 129 -5.16 4.50 -12.67
N THR A 130 -4.85 3.94 -13.84
CA THR A 130 -5.62 2.83 -14.42
C THR A 130 -5.15 1.55 -13.75
N LEU A 131 -6.01 0.95 -12.94
CA LEU A 131 -5.70 -0.29 -12.24
C LEU A 131 -6.26 -1.48 -13.03
N ASP A 132 -5.44 -2.50 -13.29
CA ASP A 132 -5.85 -3.75 -13.97
C ASP A 132 -6.81 -4.58 -13.10
N LYS A 133 -6.77 -4.38 -11.78
CA LYS A 133 -7.69 -4.99 -10.80
C LYS A 133 -8.64 -3.94 -10.22
N PRO A 134 -9.86 -4.32 -9.84
CA PRO A 134 -10.70 -3.45 -9.04
C PRO A 134 -9.97 -2.96 -7.79
N LEU A 135 -10.13 -1.68 -7.46
CA LEU A 135 -9.49 -1.06 -6.30
C LEU A 135 -9.69 -1.86 -5.02
N ILE A 136 -10.89 -2.40 -4.82
CA ILE A 136 -11.22 -3.16 -3.61
C ILE A 136 -10.38 -4.44 -3.48
N ASP A 137 -10.08 -5.12 -4.57
CA ASP A 137 -9.23 -6.33 -4.55
C ASP A 137 -7.78 -5.99 -4.17
N ILE A 138 -7.29 -4.86 -4.64
CA ILE A 138 -5.96 -4.35 -4.26
C ILE A 138 -5.91 -4.03 -2.78
N LEU A 139 -6.95 -3.42 -2.23
CA LEU A 139 -7.03 -3.11 -0.80
C LEU A 139 -7.13 -4.37 0.06
N ILE A 140 -7.90 -5.37 -0.37
CA ILE A 140 -7.99 -6.67 0.30
C ILE A 140 -6.61 -7.34 0.36
N ASP A 141 -5.90 -7.39 -0.76
CA ASP A 141 -4.56 -7.97 -0.83
C ASP A 141 -3.57 -7.20 0.07
N SER A 142 -3.65 -5.88 0.07
CA SER A 142 -2.80 -5.02 0.90
C SER A 142 -3.00 -5.27 2.39
N TYR A 143 -4.24 -5.25 2.88
CA TYR A 143 -4.56 -5.48 4.30
C TYR A 143 -4.43 -6.95 4.74
N SER A 144 -4.31 -7.88 3.81
CA SER A 144 -4.01 -9.30 4.08
C SER A 144 -2.51 -9.56 4.24
N ASN A 145 -1.66 -8.58 3.93
CA ASN A 145 -0.21 -8.66 4.03
C ASN A 145 0.22 -8.52 5.49
N ASP A 146 1.10 -9.40 5.98
CA ASP A 146 1.55 -9.43 7.37
C ASP A 146 2.17 -8.11 7.85
N TYR A 147 2.94 -7.45 7.00
CA TYR A 147 3.53 -6.15 7.33
C TYR A 147 2.47 -5.07 7.55
N VAL A 148 1.53 -4.93 6.62
CA VAL A 148 0.42 -3.99 6.71
C VAL A 148 -0.50 -4.33 7.88
N LYS A 149 -0.75 -5.62 8.11
CA LYS A 149 -1.52 -6.12 9.25
C LYS A 149 -0.93 -5.67 10.58
N ASN A 150 0.37 -5.82 10.76
CA ASN A 150 1.05 -5.41 12.00
C ASN A 150 0.92 -3.90 12.26
N ILE A 151 1.09 -3.08 11.24
CA ILE A 151 0.95 -1.62 11.35
C ILE A 151 -0.51 -1.24 11.64
N THR A 152 -1.46 -1.83 10.94
CA THR A 152 -2.88 -1.56 11.07
C THR A 152 -3.41 -1.95 12.45
N ASP A 153 -3.03 -3.13 12.93
CA ASP A 153 -3.43 -3.62 14.26
C ASP A 153 -2.84 -2.76 15.39
N LYS A 154 -1.62 -2.28 15.24
CA LYS A 154 -1.03 -1.32 16.21
C LYS A 154 -1.79 0.00 16.24
N LYS A 155 -2.27 0.44 15.10
CA LYS A 155 -2.95 1.74 14.98
C LYS A 155 -4.40 1.71 15.41
N TYR A 156 -5.14 0.66 15.05
CA TYR A 156 -6.59 0.57 15.23
C TYR A 156 -7.04 -0.54 16.18
N GLY A 157 -6.12 -1.32 16.71
CA GLY A 157 -6.37 -2.41 17.66
C GLY A 157 -6.19 -3.80 17.04
N ASP A 158 -5.92 -4.78 17.90
CA ASP A 158 -5.70 -6.15 17.49
C ASP A 158 -6.91 -6.71 16.72
N GLY A 159 -6.66 -7.27 15.55
CA GLY A 159 -7.69 -7.80 14.66
C GLY A 159 -8.32 -6.78 13.71
N ALA A 160 -7.90 -5.51 13.78
CA ALA A 160 -8.43 -4.46 12.91
C ALA A 160 -8.20 -4.74 11.42
N SER A 161 -7.00 -5.23 11.05
CA SER A 161 -6.70 -5.56 9.66
C SER A 161 -7.58 -6.67 9.12
N ASP A 162 -7.78 -7.74 9.87
CA ASP A 162 -8.70 -8.84 9.49
C ASP A 162 -10.14 -8.36 9.37
N TYR A 163 -10.57 -7.46 10.25
CA TYR A 163 -11.90 -6.85 10.20
C TYR A 163 -12.09 -6.02 8.91
N ILE A 164 -11.12 -5.20 8.57
CA ILE A 164 -11.11 -4.40 7.33
C ILE A 164 -11.23 -5.31 6.11
N VAL A 165 -10.44 -6.37 6.05
CA VAL A 165 -10.49 -7.36 4.95
C VAL A 165 -11.88 -7.99 4.84
N LYS A 166 -12.49 -8.40 5.94
CA LYS A 166 -13.84 -8.98 5.94
C LYS A 166 -14.90 -7.98 5.46
N ALA A 167 -14.80 -6.72 5.89
CA ALA A 167 -15.71 -5.67 5.47
C ALA A 167 -15.59 -5.38 3.96
N PHE A 168 -14.38 -5.31 3.44
CA PHE A 168 -14.13 -5.10 2.02
C PHE A 168 -14.56 -6.30 1.17
N ARG A 169 -14.32 -7.53 1.62
CA ARG A 169 -14.80 -8.73 0.92
C ARG A 169 -16.32 -8.77 0.83
N TYR A 170 -17.00 -8.50 1.93
CA TYR A 170 -18.45 -8.43 1.92
C TYR A 170 -18.96 -7.39 0.92
N TYR A 171 -18.36 -6.21 0.88
CA TYR A 171 -18.69 -5.17 -0.08
C TYR A 171 -18.47 -5.64 -1.52
N SER A 172 -17.32 -6.23 -1.81
CA SER A 172 -16.97 -6.74 -3.14
C SER A 172 -17.96 -7.80 -3.63
N GLU A 173 -18.33 -8.73 -2.76
CA GLU A 173 -19.25 -9.84 -3.10
C GLU A 173 -20.69 -9.38 -3.32
N ASN A 174 -21.12 -8.32 -2.64
CA ASN A 174 -22.53 -7.87 -2.67
C ASN A 174 -22.78 -6.65 -3.57
N ASN A 175 -21.75 -5.98 -4.07
CA ASN A 175 -21.85 -4.77 -4.89
C ASN A 175 -21.17 -4.92 -6.27
N THR A 176 -20.73 -6.11 -6.65
CA THR A 176 -20.21 -6.36 -7.99
C THR A 176 -21.40 -6.40 -8.97
N PRO A 177 -21.36 -5.64 -10.09
CA PRO A 177 -22.39 -5.74 -11.12
C PRO A 177 -22.46 -7.18 -11.61
N SER A 178 -23.66 -7.78 -11.55
CA SER A 178 -23.90 -9.10 -12.15
C SER A 178 -23.45 -9.03 -13.60
N LYS A 179 -22.50 -9.87 -13.99
CA LYS A 179 -22.18 -10.08 -15.40
C LYS A 179 -23.46 -10.62 -16.06
N LYS A 180 -24.16 -9.72 -16.77
CA LYS A 180 -25.19 -10.13 -17.73
C LYS A 180 -24.53 -10.56 -19.03
#